data_5b5511e00340a7436b652e8f74727259
#
_entry.id   5b5511e00340a7436b652e8f74727259
#
_cell.length_a   1.000
_cell.length_b   1.000
_cell.length_c   1.000
_cell.angle_alpha   90.00
_cell.angle_beta   90.00
_cell.angle_gamma   90.00
#
_symmetry.space_group_name_H-M   'P 1'
#
loop_
_entity.id
_entity.type
_entity.pdbx_description
1 polymer ?
#
loop_
_entity_poly.entity_id
_entity_poly.type
_entity_poly.pdbx_seq_one_letter_code
_entity_poly.pdbx_strand_id
1 'polypeptide(L)'
;MKKLAKQVGSAKKQTMGSKLSYIKKNWQLYVFFLMPALLLTIIFKYLPMGGLLIAFEDYNVIKGVLGSPWVGLEYFRRFLSSPDFMNYLLNTLKLSIFGLLWSFPIPIILALLLNRIRKAGIKKKIQLLIYAPNFISVIVLCGMVRMFLSPVGPLNRLLGMNTNWMTMPSAFRTIYIASGIWQGAGWASIMYTAALSNASKELEEAAIVDGANLLQQIWYVELPAIKDIIVIQFILQAGNIMSIGFEKAYALQTDMNLPASEILSTYVYPVSYTHLRAHETLSDL
;
A
#
# COMPACT_ATOMS: atom_id res chain seq x y z
N MET A 1 41.36 -24.29 20.47
CA MET A 1 39.94 -24.32 20.77
C MET A 1 39.51 -23.53 22.02
N LYS A 2 40.28 -23.43 23.11
CA LYS A 2 39.91 -22.67 24.33
C LYS A 2 39.94 -21.12 24.21
N LYS A 3 40.60 -20.54 23.20
CA LYS A 3 40.62 -19.06 22.99
C LYS A 3 39.39 -18.54 22.23
N LEU A 4 38.78 -19.33 21.34
CA LEU A 4 37.55 -18.96 20.62
C LEU A 4 36.29 -19.01 21.51
N ALA A 5 36.22 -19.93 22.47
CA ALA A 5 35.11 -20.02 23.42
C ALA A 5 35.03 -18.82 24.40
N LYS A 6 36.17 -18.12 24.62
CA LYS A 6 36.24 -16.96 25.51
C LYS A 6 35.82 -15.65 24.85
N GLN A 7 35.80 -15.60 23.52
CA GLN A 7 35.32 -14.42 22.77
C GLN A 7 33.79 -14.41 22.55
N VAL A 8 33.14 -15.56 22.53
CA VAL A 8 31.67 -15.68 22.36
C VAL A 8 30.93 -15.45 23.69
N GLY A 9 31.57 -15.57 24.83
CA GLY A 9 30.96 -15.43 26.17
C GLY A 9 30.86 -14.01 26.72
N SER A 10 31.35 -12.98 26.02
CA SER A 10 31.32 -11.58 26.50
C SER A 10 30.39 -10.69 25.72
N ALA A 11 29.19 -11.14 25.43
CA ALA A 11 28.06 -10.23 25.25
C ALA A 11 27.69 -9.68 26.62
N LYS A 12 28.51 -8.73 27.09
CA LYS A 12 28.30 -7.98 28.33
C LYS A 12 26.85 -7.45 28.30
N LYS A 13 25.96 -7.96 29.16
CA LYS A 13 24.68 -7.34 29.48
C LYS A 13 24.96 -5.86 29.70
N GLN A 14 24.71 -5.02 28.70
CA GLN A 14 24.84 -3.57 28.88
C GLN A 14 23.86 -3.18 29.97
N THR A 15 24.38 -2.89 31.14
CA THR A 15 23.58 -2.40 32.25
C THR A 15 22.93 -1.07 31.83
N MET A 16 21.74 -0.79 32.32
CA MET A 16 20.96 0.43 32.02
C MET A 16 21.80 1.71 32.21
N GLY A 17 22.74 1.68 33.17
CA GLY A 17 23.69 2.77 33.41
C GLY A 17 24.72 2.99 32.29
N SER A 18 25.15 1.93 31.59
CA SER A 18 26.09 2.07 30.46
C SER A 18 25.38 2.67 29.22
N LYS A 19 24.08 2.39 29.03
CA LYS A 19 23.26 2.99 27.98
C LYS A 19 23.00 4.48 28.23
N LEU A 20 22.69 4.86 29.46
CA LEU A 20 22.52 6.27 29.84
C LEU A 20 23.83 7.07 29.67
N SER A 21 24.96 6.50 30.04
CA SER A 21 26.27 7.13 29.86
C SER A 21 26.61 7.33 28.37
N TYR A 22 26.26 6.36 27.51
CA TYR A 22 26.42 6.49 26.06
C TYR A 22 25.53 7.60 25.47
N ILE A 23 24.27 7.69 25.91
CA ILE A 23 23.35 8.74 25.49
C ILE A 23 23.86 10.12 25.94
N LYS A 24 24.32 10.26 27.19
CA LYS A 24 24.93 11.51 27.69
C LYS A 24 26.15 11.92 26.89
N LYS A 25 27.00 10.97 26.51
CA LYS A 25 28.21 11.26 25.74
C LYS A 25 27.91 11.71 24.30
N ASN A 26 26.83 11.20 23.71
CA ASN A 26 26.47 11.44 22.30
C ASN A 26 25.17 12.26 22.17
N TRP A 27 24.80 13.07 23.19
CA TRP A 27 23.55 13.82 23.23
C TRP A 27 23.32 14.71 21.99
N GLN A 28 24.41 15.25 21.42
CA GLN A 28 24.36 16.08 20.22
C GLN A 28 23.78 15.31 19.02
N LEU A 29 24.13 14.02 18.82
CA LEU A 29 23.56 13.18 17.76
C LEU A 29 22.05 12.99 17.94
N TYR A 30 21.59 12.80 19.18
CA TYR A 30 20.16 12.64 19.47
C TYR A 30 19.40 13.96 19.26
N VAL A 31 19.97 15.08 19.66
CA VAL A 31 19.32 16.39 19.49
C VAL A 31 19.29 16.79 18.01
N PHE A 32 20.37 16.64 17.27
CA PHE A 32 20.40 17.07 15.87
C PHE A 32 19.67 16.12 14.90
N PHE A 33 19.70 14.81 15.13
CA PHE A 33 19.11 13.86 14.20
C PHE A 33 17.77 13.28 14.66
N LEU A 34 17.62 12.97 15.95
CA LEU A 34 16.41 12.32 16.46
C LEU A 34 15.34 13.33 16.87
N MET A 35 15.72 14.44 17.55
CA MET A 35 14.76 15.45 18.03
C MET A 35 13.92 16.08 16.91
N PRO A 36 14.48 16.53 15.77
CA PRO A 36 13.67 17.11 14.70
C PRO A 36 12.64 16.10 14.15
N ALA A 37 13.04 14.83 13.93
CA ALA A 37 12.16 13.79 13.46
C ALA A 37 11.04 13.45 14.47
N LEU A 38 11.38 13.38 15.77
CA LEU A 38 10.41 13.17 16.84
C LEU A 38 9.44 14.33 16.95
N LEU A 39 9.94 15.57 16.91
CA LEU A 39 9.13 16.78 17.03
C LEU A 39 8.12 16.86 15.87
N LEU A 40 8.57 16.64 14.63
CA LEU A 40 7.68 16.56 13.47
C LEU A 40 6.66 15.42 13.61
N THR A 41 7.08 14.26 14.11
CA THR A 41 6.16 13.13 14.34
C THR A 41 5.11 13.48 15.39
N ILE A 42 5.49 14.11 16.49
CA ILE A 42 4.56 14.54 17.56
C ILE A 42 3.59 15.58 17.01
N ILE A 43 4.08 16.62 16.35
CA ILE A 43 3.24 17.71 15.85
C ILE A 43 2.27 17.22 14.77
N PHE A 44 2.74 16.43 13.79
CA PHE A 44 1.94 16.08 12.62
C PHE A 44 1.21 14.74 12.72
N LYS A 45 1.58 13.86 13.67
CA LYS A 45 0.87 12.58 13.87
C LYS A 45 0.15 12.50 15.22
N TYR A 46 0.83 12.83 16.31
CA TYR A 46 0.24 12.65 17.65
C TYR A 46 -0.71 13.79 18.04
N LEU A 47 -0.35 15.05 17.77
CA LEU A 47 -1.21 16.18 18.10
C LEU A 47 -2.58 16.09 17.39
N PRO A 48 -2.68 15.76 16.08
CA PRO A 48 -3.96 15.59 15.42
C PRO A 48 -4.80 14.40 15.95
N MET A 49 -4.18 13.43 16.65
CA MET A 49 -4.95 12.35 17.29
C MET A 49 -5.90 12.87 18.39
N GLY A 50 -5.61 14.06 18.98
CA GLY A 50 -6.58 14.73 19.85
C GLY A 50 -7.92 15.01 19.16
N GLY A 51 -7.92 15.22 17.84
CA GLY A 51 -9.13 15.36 17.03
C GLY A 51 -10.03 14.11 16.99
N LEU A 52 -9.54 12.92 17.42
CA LEU A 52 -10.38 11.74 17.56
C LEU A 52 -11.49 11.92 18.59
N LEU A 53 -11.35 12.85 19.55
CA LEU A 53 -12.39 13.18 20.51
C LEU A 53 -13.65 13.70 19.83
N ILE A 54 -13.52 14.42 18.71
CA ILE A 54 -14.64 14.94 17.92
C ILE A 54 -15.63 13.82 17.50
N ALA A 55 -15.13 12.60 17.32
CA ALA A 55 -15.98 11.45 16.95
C ALA A 55 -16.98 11.05 18.07
N PHE A 56 -16.77 11.52 19.29
CA PHE A 56 -17.59 11.23 20.47
C PHE A 56 -18.41 12.44 20.94
N GLU A 57 -18.31 13.57 20.23
CA GLU A 57 -18.94 14.83 20.57
C GLU A 57 -19.86 15.29 19.45
N ASP A 58 -20.95 15.97 19.79
CA ASP A 58 -21.70 16.79 18.85
C ASP A 58 -20.94 18.09 18.61
N TYR A 59 -19.94 17.99 17.72
CA TYR A 59 -18.92 19.01 17.54
C TYR A 59 -19.50 20.30 17.00
N ASN A 60 -19.32 21.39 17.76
CA ASN A 60 -19.66 22.74 17.36
C ASN A 60 -18.38 23.56 17.20
N VAL A 61 -18.16 24.10 15.99
CA VAL A 61 -16.94 24.86 15.64
C VAL A 61 -16.74 26.06 16.57
N ILE A 62 -17.81 26.74 17.01
CA ILE A 62 -17.74 27.91 17.87
C ILE A 62 -17.30 27.54 19.30
N LYS A 63 -17.76 26.37 19.80
CA LYS A 63 -17.43 25.91 21.16
C LYS A 63 -16.11 25.15 21.25
N GLY A 64 -15.61 24.70 20.11
CA GLY A 64 -14.39 23.87 20.02
C GLY A 64 -14.56 22.48 20.66
N VAL A 65 -13.47 21.70 20.67
CA VAL A 65 -13.45 20.31 21.18
C VAL A 65 -13.81 20.26 22.68
N LEU A 66 -13.32 21.17 23.49
CA LEU A 66 -13.56 21.15 24.94
C LEU A 66 -14.93 21.70 25.37
N GLY A 67 -15.63 22.39 24.48
CA GLY A 67 -16.93 23.01 24.78
C GLY A 67 -18.11 22.33 24.12
N SER A 68 -17.89 21.33 23.28
CA SER A 68 -18.93 20.58 22.58
C SER A 68 -19.58 19.53 23.50
N PRO A 69 -20.90 19.27 23.39
CA PRO A 69 -21.57 18.27 24.20
C PRO A 69 -21.12 16.85 23.81
N TRP A 70 -20.86 16.03 24.83
CA TRP A 70 -20.44 14.65 24.66
C TRP A 70 -21.64 13.75 24.35
N VAL A 71 -21.62 13.08 23.19
CA VAL A 71 -22.69 12.16 22.74
C VAL A 71 -22.25 10.69 22.73
N GLY A 72 -21.00 10.42 23.08
CA GLY A 72 -20.47 9.06 23.19
C GLY A 72 -20.42 8.33 21.84
N LEU A 73 -21.04 7.15 21.75
CA LEU A 73 -20.99 6.30 20.56
C LEU A 73 -22.20 6.49 19.62
N GLU A 74 -22.95 7.56 19.73
CA GLU A 74 -24.17 7.78 18.94
C GLU A 74 -23.90 7.80 17.44
N TYR A 75 -22.89 8.54 17.00
CA TYR A 75 -22.50 8.61 15.59
C TYR A 75 -21.99 7.27 15.04
N PHE A 76 -21.25 6.50 15.85
CA PHE A 76 -20.85 5.16 15.49
C PHE A 76 -22.05 4.24 15.30
N ARG A 77 -23.02 4.28 16.23
CA ARG A 77 -24.25 3.48 16.13
C ARG A 77 -25.03 3.85 14.89
N ARG A 78 -25.21 5.14 14.61
CA ARG A 78 -25.91 5.65 13.42
C ARG A 78 -25.24 5.16 12.15
N PHE A 79 -23.89 5.26 12.07
CA PHE A 79 -23.13 4.79 10.91
C PHE A 79 -23.24 3.29 10.70
N LEU A 80 -23.03 2.49 11.76
CA LEU A 80 -23.11 1.03 11.70
C LEU A 80 -24.53 0.52 11.38
N SER A 81 -25.58 1.29 11.74
CA SER A 81 -26.98 0.97 11.46
C SER A 81 -27.45 1.51 10.12
N SER A 82 -26.62 2.21 9.36
CA SER A 82 -27.00 2.71 8.06
C SER A 82 -27.18 1.57 7.06
N PRO A 83 -28.19 1.62 6.18
CA PRO A 83 -28.45 0.57 5.19
C PRO A 83 -27.25 0.30 4.28
N ASP A 84 -26.45 1.33 4.00
CA ASP A 84 -25.34 1.27 3.05
C ASP A 84 -24.01 0.83 3.68
N PHE A 85 -23.91 0.82 5.02
CA PHE A 85 -22.68 0.44 5.72
C PHE A 85 -22.13 -0.91 5.25
N MET A 86 -22.99 -1.91 5.11
CA MET A 86 -22.60 -3.24 4.68
C MET A 86 -22.04 -3.23 3.25
N ASN A 87 -22.60 -2.41 2.37
CA ASN A 87 -22.09 -2.24 0.99
C ASN A 87 -20.69 -1.63 0.99
N TYR A 88 -20.44 -0.57 1.77
CA TYR A 88 -19.12 0.06 1.88
C TYR A 88 -18.09 -0.90 2.45
N LEU A 89 -18.44 -1.63 3.50
CA LEU A 89 -17.59 -2.63 4.11
C LEU A 89 -17.25 -3.76 3.13
N LEU A 90 -18.26 -4.32 2.47
CA LEU A 90 -18.07 -5.41 1.49
C LEU A 90 -17.28 -4.95 0.27
N ASN A 91 -17.50 -3.75 -0.25
CA ASN A 91 -16.72 -3.21 -1.35
C ASN A 91 -15.26 -3.02 -0.94
N THR A 92 -15.02 -2.47 0.25
CA THR A 92 -13.67 -2.33 0.82
C THR A 92 -12.97 -3.68 0.93
N LEU A 93 -13.62 -4.67 1.56
CA LEU A 93 -13.06 -6.02 1.71
C LEU A 93 -12.83 -6.72 0.38
N LYS A 94 -13.80 -6.67 -0.54
CA LYS A 94 -13.66 -7.27 -1.88
C LYS A 94 -12.50 -6.64 -2.64
N LEU A 95 -12.39 -5.32 -2.65
CA LEU A 95 -11.29 -4.63 -3.33
C LEU A 95 -9.94 -5.00 -2.72
N SER A 96 -9.84 -5.06 -1.39
CA SER A 96 -8.62 -5.42 -0.66
C SER A 96 -8.20 -6.86 -0.90
N ILE A 97 -9.13 -7.82 -0.74
CA ILE A 97 -8.83 -9.25 -0.87
C ILE A 97 -8.45 -9.58 -2.31
N PHE A 98 -9.26 -9.16 -3.29
CA PHE A 98 -8.95 -9.38 -4.70
C PHE A 98 -7.69 -8.60 -5.13
N GLY A 99 -7.50 -7.39 -4.58
CA GLY A 99 -6.26 -6.62 -4.75
C GLY A 99 -5.05 -7.42 -4.28
N LEU A 100 -5.06 -7.92 -3.05
CA LEU A 100 -3.98 -8.74 -2.49
C LEU A 100 -3.76 -10.00 -3.32
N LEU A 101 -4.83 -10.73 -3.66
CA LEU A 101 -4.76 -11.99 -4.39
C LEU A 101 -4.06 -11.85 -5.75
N TRP A 102 -4.31 -10.77 -6.48
CA TRP A 102 -3.73 -10.54 -7.79
C TRP A 102 -2.44 -9.73 -7.76
N SER A 103 -2.35 -8.71 -6.90
CA SER A 103 -1.15 -7.85 -6.84
C SER A 103 0.04 -8.52 -6.16
N PHE A 104 -0.17 -9.52 -5.30
CA PHE A 104 0.91 -10.19 -4.59
C PHE A 104 1.72 -11.17 -5.46
N PRO A 105 1.11 -12.07 -6.26
CA PRO A 105 1.86 -13.03 -7.07
C PRO A 105 2.58 -12.40 -8.26
N ILE A 106 2.02 -11.36 -8.86
CA ILE A 106 2.53 -10.79 -10.12
C ILE A 106 3.96 -10.25 -9.99
N PRO A 107 4.35 -9.49 -8.94
CA PRO A 107 5.73 -9.08 -8.74
C PRO A 107 6.71 -10.24 -8.58
N ILE A 108 6.29 -11.34 -7.96
CA ILE A 108 7.11 -12.55 -7.80
C ILE A 108 7.36 -13.17 -9.16
N ILE A 109 6.29 -13.35 -9.97
CA ILE A 109 6.39 -13.87 -11.33
C ILE A 109 7.31 -12.99 -12.19
N LEU A 110 7.15 -11.65 -12.11
CA LEU A 110 8.01 -10.72 -12.83
C LEU A 110 9.48 -10.87 -12.43
N ALA A 111 9.77 -11.01 -11.14
CA ALA A 111 11.15 -11.19 -10.65
C ALA A 111 11.76 -12.50 -11.15
N LEU A 112 11.02 -13.61 -11.12
CA LEU A 112 11.44 -14.91 -11.65
C LEU A 112 11.71 -14.84 -13.16
N LEU A 113 10.83 -14.18 -13.92
CA LEU A 113 11.02 -13.98 -15.37
C LEU A 113 12.25 -13.11 -15.66
N LEU A 114 12.45 -12.01 -14.90
CA LEU A 114 13.63 -11.15 -15.02
C LEU A 114 14.92 -11.88 -14.67
N ASN A 115 14.88 -12.84 -13.73
CA ASN A 115 16.04 -13.63 -13.36
C ASN A 115 16.54 -14.51 -14.49
N ARG A 116 15.65 -14.96 -15.40
CA ARG A 116 15.97 -15.79 -16.56
C ARG A 116 16.62 -15.04 -17.73
N ILE A 117 16.60 -13.70 -17.70
CA ILE A 117 17.22 -12.90 -18.76
C ILE A 117 18.73 -12.87 -18.57
N ARG A 118 19.45 -13.63 -19.40
CA ARG A 118 20.93 -13.75 -19.33
C ARG A 118 21.65 -12.50 -19.82
N LYS A 119 21.12 -11.80 -20.85
CA LYS A 119 21.72 -10.59 -21.41
C LYS A 119 21.46 -9.38 -20.51
N ALA A 120 22.46 -8.93 -19.75
CA ALA A 120 22.32 -7.82 -18.80
C ALA A 120 21.74 -6.53 -19.43
N GLY A 121 22.13 -6.19 -20.66
CA GLY A 121 21.60 -5.01 -21.36
C GLY A 121 20.09 -5.12 -21.64
N ILE A 122 19.61 -6.30 -22.02
CA ILE A 122 18.16 -6.53 -22.25
C ILE A 122 17.41 -6.49 -20.92
N LYS A 123 17.94 -7.17 -19.89
CA LYS A 123 17.36 -7.17 -18.53
C LYS A 123 17.17 -5.74 -18.04
N LYS A 124 18.19 -4.88 -18.15
CA LYS A 124 18.15 -3.49 -17.73
C LYS A 124 17.09 -2.67 -18.49
N LYS A 125 16.95 -2.86 -19.81
CA LYS A 125 15.93 -2.17 -20.61
C LYS A 125 14.49 -2.59 -20.20
N ILE A 126 14.28 -3.90 -20.00
CA ILE A 126 12.97 -4.41 -19.54
C ILE A 126 12.66 -3.90 -18.14
N GLN A 127 13.63 -3.92 -17.21
CA GLN A 127 13.46 -3.37 -15.87
C GLN A 127 13.06 -1.90 -15.92
N LEU A 128 13.73 -1.09 -16.74
CA LEU A 128 13.37 0.33 -16.89
C LEU A 128 11.93 0.51 -17.37
N LEU A 129 11.50 -0.28 -18.34
CA LEU A 129 10.14 -0.21 -18.89
C LEU A 129 9.07 -0.58 -17.86
N ILE A 130 9.26 -1.66 -17.09
CA ILE A 130 8.28 -2.12 -16.10
C ILE A 130 8.30 -1.31 -14.80
N TYR A 131 9.41 -0.61 -14.49
CA TYR A 131 9.51 0.25 -13.31
C TYR A 131 8.96 1.66 -13.55
N ALA A 132 9.01 2.14 -14.81
CA ALA A 132 8.59 3.48 -15.18
C ALA A 132 7.16 3.84 -14.76
N PRO A 133 6.13 2.96 -14.87
CA PRO A 133 4.77 3.29 -14.46
C PRO A 133 4.61 3.69 -13.00
N ASN A 134 5.48 3.20 -12.11
CA ASN A 134 5.44 3.55 -10.69
C ASN A 134 5.66 5.03 -10.40
N PHE A 135 6.31 5.76 -11.29
CA PHE A 135 6.57 7.19 -11.16
C PHE A 135 5.43 8.08 -11.68
N ILE A 136 4.40 7.48 -12.27
CA ILE A 136 3.20 8.19 -12.70
C ILE A 136 2.34 8.48 -11.48
N SER A 137 1.89 9.73 -11.28
CA SER A 137 0.98 10.05 -10.18
C SER A 137 -0.36 9.32 -10.33
N VAL A 138 -1.00 9.00 -9.20
CA VAL A 138 -2.28 8.28 -9.19
C VAL A 138 -3.35 9.00 -10.01
N ILE A 139 -3.41 10.33 -9.95
CA ILE A 139 -4.37 11.15 -10.69
C ILE A 139 -4.15 11.05 -12.20
N VAL A 140 -2.89 11.16 -12.64
CA VAL A 140 -2.54 10.99 -14.07
C VAL A 140 -2.86 9.57 -14.54
N LEU A 141 -2.53 8.55 -13.75
CA LEU A 141 -2.91 7.17 -14.03
C LEU A 141 -4.42 7.03 -14.25
N CYS A 142 -5.22 7.55 -13.33
CA CYS A 142 -6.68 7.49 -13.44
C CYS A 142 -7.20 8.22 -14.68
N GLY A 143 -6.62 9.37 -15.04
CA GLY A 143 -6.91 10.09 -16.27
C GLY A 143 -6.60 9.26 -17.52
N MET A 144 -5.42 8.62 -17.57
CA MET A 144 -5.05 7.70 -18.65
C MET A 144 -6.05 6.52 -18.75
N VAL A 145 -6.38 5.88 -17.64
CA VAL A 145 -7.35 4.77 -17.59
C VAL A 145 -8.71 5.20 -18.13
N ARG A 146 -9.22 6.36 -17.69
CA ARG A 146 -10.48 6.92 -18.19
C ARG A 146 -10.45 7.16 -19.71
N MET A 147 -9.36 7.72 -20.22
CA MET A 147 -9.19 7.97 -21.67
C MET A 147 -9.13 6.66 -22.46
N PHE A 148 -8.37 5.66 -21.99
CA PHE A 148 -8.23 4.37 -22.66
C PHE A 148 -9.54 3.57 -22.70
N LEU A 149 -10.34 3.66 -21.63
CA LEU A 149 -11.59 2.91 -21.45
C LEU A 149 -12.84 3.70 -21.86
N SER A 150 -12.66 4.93 -22.40
CA SER A 150 -13.79 5.72 -22.90
C SER A 150 -14.41 5.09 -24.17
N PRO A 151 -15.67 5.43 -24.52
CA PRO A 151 -16.33 4.90 -25.72
C PRO A 151 -15.51 5.06 -27.01
N VAL A 152 -14.82 6.18 -27.15
CA VAL A 152 -13.95 6.48 -28.30
C VAL A 152 -12.48 6.13 -28.07
N GLY A 153 -12.19 5.50 -26.93
CA GLY A 153 -10.84 5.17 -26.48
C GLY A 153 -10.17 4.05 -27.27
N PRO A 154 -8.83 3.92 -27.13
CA PRO A 154 -8.04 2.92 -27.88
C PRO A 154 -8.54 1.48 -27.66
N LEU A 155 -8.97 1.12 -26.45
CA LEU A 155 -9.46 -0.23 -26.16
C LEU A 155 -10.73 -0.57 -26.97
N ASN A 156 -11.69 0.34 -26.99
CA ASN A 156 -12.94 0.15 -27.72
C ASN A 156 -12.70 0.10 -29.23
N ARG A 157 -11.78 0.92 -29.76
CA ARG A 157 -11.39 0.86 -31.17
C ARG A 157 -10.76 -0.48 -31.53
N LEU A 158 -9.90 -1.02 -30.65
CA LEU A 158 -9.26 -2.32 -30.88
C LEU A 158 -10.27 -3.48 -30.86
N LEU A 159 -11.26 -3.41 -29.96
CA LEU A 159 -12.28 -4.44 -29.79
C LEU A 159 -13.49 -4.26 -30.72
N GLY A 160 -13.57 -3.18 -31.50
CA GLY A 160 -14.75 -2.87 -32.32
C GLY A 160 -16.01 -2.59 -31.48
N MET A 161 -15.86 -2.09 -30.27
CA MET A 161 -16.94 -1.86 -29.31
C MET A 161 -17.13 -0.35 -29.08
N ASN A 162 -18.30 0.02 -28.51
CA ASN A 162 -18.61 1.38 -28.11
C ASN A 162 -19.16 1.37 -26.67
N THR A 163 -18.38 0.82 -25.75
CA THR A 163 -18.78 0.60 -24.37
C THR A 163 -18.11 1.62 -23.44
N ASN A 164 -18.87 2.25 -22.56
CA ASN A 164 -18.29 3.05 -21.50
C ASN A 164 -17.97 2.16 -20.27
N TRP A 165 -16.76 1.63 -20.23
CA TRP A 165 -16.31 0.74 -19.16
C TRP A 165 -16.32 1.40 -17.78
N MET A 166 -16.14 2.71 -17.72
CA MET A 166 -16.08 3.46 -16.47
C MET A 166 -17.44 3.58 -15.77
N THR A 167 -18.54 3.43 -16.51
CA THR A 167 -19.89 3.51 -15.94
C THR A 167 -20.41 2.16 -15.46
N MET A 168 -19.67 1.07 -15.70
CA MET A 168 -20.09 -0.28 -15.32
C MET A 168 -19.62 -0.65 -13.91
N PRO A 169 -20.51 -0.89 -12.94
CA PRO A 169 -20.14 -1.34 -11.60
C PRO A 169 -19.32 -2.64 -11.60
N SER A 170 -19.66 -3.59 -12.50
CA SER A 170 -18.95 -4.87 -12.63
C SER A 170 -17.51 -4.73 -13.09
N ALA A 171 -17.20 -3.75 -13.92
CA ALA A 171 -15.86 -3.51 -14.45
C ALA A 171 -14.95 -2.77 -13.46
N PHE A 172 -15.52 -1.98 -12.55
CA PHE A 172 -14.76 -1.10 -11.64
C PHE A 172 -13.64 -1.84 -10.89
N ARG A 173 -13.95 -2.97 -10.28
CA ARG A 173 -12.98 -3.74 -9.49
C ARG A 173 -11.80 -4.22 -10.33
N THR A 174 -12.08 -4.75 -11.51
CA THR A 174 -11.04 -5.20 -12.45
C THR A 174 -10.18 -4.04 -12.91
N ILE A 175 -10.79 -2.91 -13.26
CA ILE A 175 -10.07 -1.68 -13.69
C ILE A 175 -9.17 -1.19 -12.56
N TYR A 176 -9.68 -1.11 -11.34
CA TYR A 176 -8.94 -0.66 -10.17
C TYR A 176 -7.71 -1.55 -9.91
N ILE A 177 -7.90 -2.88 -9.89
CA ILE A 177 -6.83 -3.84 -9.59
C ILE A 177 -5.81 -3.89 -10.74
N ALA A 178 -6.27 -4.04 -11.99
CA ALA A 178 -5.37 -4.15 -13.14
C ALA A 178 -4.50 -2.91 -13.33
N SER A 179 -5.08 -1.70 -13.20
CA SER A 179 -4.31 -0.46 -13.27
C SER A 179 -3.31 -0.32 -12.12
N GLY A 180 -3.63 -0.82 -10.91
CA GLY A 180 -2.69 -0.86 -9.79
C GLY A 180 -1.55 -1.82 -9.98
N ILE A 181 -1.83 -3.00 -10.52
CA ILE A 181 -0.80 -3.98 -10.87
C ILE A 181 0.14 -3.41 -11.93
N TRP A 182 -0.41 -2.83 -13.00
CA TRP A 182 0.40 -2.20 -14.04
C TRP A 182 1.32 -1.11 -13.49
N GLN A 183 0.81 -0.28 -12.59
CA GLN A 183 1.59 0.79 -11.95
C GLN A 183 2.67 0.26 -11.01
N GLY A 184 2.33 -0.68 -10.13
CA GLY A 184 3.15 -1.02 -8.96
C GLY A 184 3.93 -2.34 -9.05
N ALA A 185 3.52 -3.29 -9.88
CA ALA A 185 4.10 -4.63 -9.86
C ALA A 185 5.59 -4.67 -10.24
N GLY A 186 5.99 -3.83 -11.20
CA GLY A 186 7.39 -3.70 -11.58
C GLY A 186 8.24 -3.25 -10.40
N TRP A 187 7.85 -2.19 -9.72
CA TRP A 187 8.57 -1.68 -8.54
C TRP A 187 8.61 -2.70 -7.40
N ALA A 188 7.49 -3.34 -7.09
CA ALA A 188 7.42 -4.37 -6.06
C ALA A 188 8.32 -5.59 -6.40
N SER A 189 8.58 -5.88 -7.68
CA SER A 189 9.45 -6.98 -8.10
C SER A 189 10.94 -6.76 -7.76
N ILE A 190 11.35 -5.52 -7.45
CA ILE A 190 12.75 -5.19 -7.12
C ILE A 190 13.23 -5.98 -5.90
N MET A 191 12.42 -6.07 -4.86
CA MET A 191 12.77 -6.80 -3.63
C MET A 191 13.03 -8.28 -3.91
N TYR A 192 12.18 -8.91 -4.70
CA TYR A 192 12.34 -10.32 -5.08
C TYR A 192 13.53 -10.52 -6.03
N THR A 193 13.73 -9.60 -6.99
CA THR A 193 14.89 -9.64 -7.90
C THR A 193 16.20 -9.51 -7.15
N ALA A 194 16.28 -8.63 -6.14
CA ALA A 194 17.43 -8.48 -5.27
C ALA A 194 17.69 -9.76 -4.45
N ALA A 195 16.64 -10.36 -3.90
CA ALA A 195 16.76 -11.62 -3.17
C ALA A 195 17.26 -12.77 -4.06
N LEU A 196 16.72 -12.90 -5.28
CA LEU A 196 17.17 -13.87 -6.27
C LEU A 196 18.65 -13.67 -6.68
N SER A 197 19.10 -12.42 -6.74
CA SER A 197 20.50 -12.13 -7.08
C SER A 197 21.50 -12.59 -5.99
N ASN A 198 21.02 -12.76 -4.76
CA ASN A 198 21.80 -13.29 -3.64
C ASN A 198 21.66 -14.82 -3.48
N ALA A 199 20.81 -15.47 -4.27
CA ALA A 199 20.67 -16.93 -4.26
C ALA A 199 21.93 -17.59 -4.80
N SER A 200 22.24 -18.80 -4.29
CA SER A 200 23.43 -19.54 -4.69
C SER A 200 23.33 -19.98 -6.15
N LYS A 201 24.22 -19.48 -6.99
CA LYS A 201 24.36 -19.93 -8.38
C LYS A 201 24.76 -21.40 -8.48
N GLU A 202 25.49 -21.90 -7.50
CA GLU A 202 25.89 -23.31 -7.43
C GLU A 202 24.69 -24.24 -7.39
N LEU A 203 23.61 -23.86 -6.68
CA LEU A 203 22.37 -24.62 -6.65
C LEU A 203 21.63 -24.61 -8.00
N GLU A 204 21.65 -23.47 -8.71
CA GLU A 204 21.09 -23.40 -10.06
C GLU A 204 21.85 -24.26 -11.05
N GLU A 205 23.21 -24.21 -10.99
CA GLU A 205 24.09 -25.01 -11.85
C GLU A 205 23.96 -26.50 -11.54
N ALA A 206 23.90 -26.90 -10.28
CA ALA A 206 23.66 -28.30 -9.88
C ALA A 206 22.33 -28.82 -10.41
N ALA A 207 21.24 -28.03 -10.27
CA ALA A 207 19.94 -28.40 -10.79
C ALA A 207 19.94 -28.59 -12.33
N ILE A 208 20.74 -27.79 -13.06
CA ILE A 208 20.89 -27.93 -14.50
C ILE A 208 21.62 -29.23 -14.84
N VAL A 209 22.68 -29.56 -14.10
CA VAL A 209 23.44 -30.82 -14.28
C VAL A 209 22.58 -32.04 -13.99
N ASP A 210 21.70 -31.94 -12.97
CA ASP A 210 20.72 -32.97 -12.62
C ASP A 210 19.55 -33.09 -13.64
N GLY A 211 19.55 -32.28 -14.69
CA GLY A 211 18.54 -32.32 -15.75
C GLY A 211 17.21 -31.67 -15.39
N ALA A 212 17.16 -30.83 -14.36
CA ALA A 212 15.96 -30.11 -13.96
C ALA A 212 15.47 -29.16 -15.07
N ASN A 213 14.21 -29.28 -15.44
CA ASN A 213 13.58 -28.35 -16.36
C ASN A 213 13.34 -26.96 -15.70
N LEU A 214 12.97 -25.96 -16.51
CA LEU A 214 12.80 -24.59 -16.07
C LEU A 214 11.81 -24.45 -14.89
N LEU A 215 10.68 -25.12 -14.91
CA LEU A 215 9.68 -25.06 -13.84
C LEU A 215 10.18 -25.73 -12.57
N GLN A 216 10.93 -26.81 -12.68
CA GLN A 216 11.56 -27.48 -11.55
C GLN A 216 12.63 -26.58 -10.88
N GLN A 217 13.47 -25.90 -11.67
CA GLN A 217 14.43 -24.92 -11.14
C GLN A 217 13.73 -23.78 -10.38
N ILE A 218 12.66 -23.21 -10.93
CA ILE A 218 11.86 -22.19 -10.26
C ILE A 218 11.26 -22.73 -8.95
N TRP A 219 10.66 -23.89 -8.99
CA TRP A 219 9.89 -24.41 -7.85
C TRP A 219 10.74 -24.96 -6.72
N TYR A 220 11.87 -25.61 -7.06
CA TYR A 220 12.72 -26.27 -6.08
C TYR A 220 13.97 -25.46 -5.68
N VAL A 221 14.38 -24.48 -6.48
CA VAL A 221 15.60 -23.69 -6.22
C VAL A 221 15.26 -22.22 -5.96
N GLU A 222 14.60 -21.54 -6.92
CA GLU A 222 14.43 -20.09 -6.84
C GLU A 222 13.38 -19.68 -5.80
N LEU A 223 12.18 -20.29 -5.81
CA LEU A 223 11.13 -19.96 -4.84
C LEU A 223 11.52 -20.25 -3.39
N PRO A 224 12.16 -21.40 -3.06
CA PRO A 224 12.70 -21.62 -1.72
C PRO A 224 13.76 -20.59 -1.30
N ALA A 225 14.62 -20.17 -2.23
CA ALA A 225 15.66 -19.18 -1.95
C ALA A 225 15.10 -17.79 -1.56
N ILE A 226 13.91 -17.42 -2.03
CA ILE A 226 13.29 -16.14 -1.71
C ILE A 226 12.09 -16.26 -0.76
N LYS A 227 11.84 -17.45 -0.21
CA LYS A 227 10.68 -17.75 0.64
C LYS A 227 10.52 -16.77 1.79
N ASP A 228 11.60 -16.44 2.48
CA ASP A 228 11.56 -15.53 3.63
C ASP A 228 11.10 -14.14 3.24
N ILE A 229 11.56 -13.63 2.09
CA ILE A 229 11.11 -12.33 1.55
C ILE A 229 9.63 -12.40 1.13
N ILE A 230 9.20 -13.49 0.52
CA ILE A 230 7.78 -13.71 0.16
C ILE A 230 6.91 -13.63 1.42
N VAL A 231 7.28 -14.34 2.49
CA VAL A 231 6.52 -14.36 3.76
C VAL A 231 6.48 -12.97 4.39
N ILE A 232 7.62 -12.28 4.48
CA ILE A 232 7.69 -10.92 5.04
C ILE A 232 6.80 -9.97 4.24
N GLN A 233 6.89 -9.96 2.91
CA GLN A 233 6.09 -9.09 2.05
C GLN A 233 4.59 -9.43 2.13
N PHE A 234 4.25 -10.71 2.24
CA PHE A 234 2.85 -11.12 2.44
C PHE A 234 2.28 -10.58 3.76
N ILE A 235 3.02 -10.73 4.87
CA ILE A 235 2.59 -10.21 6.18
C ILE A 235 2.40 -8.69 6.13
N LEU A 236 3.35 -7.96 5.52
CA LEU A 236 3.26 -6.51 5.39
C LEU A 236 2.06 -6.06 4.54
N GLN A 237 1.80 -6.73 3.41
CA GLN A 237 0.66 -6.42 2.56
C GLN A 237 -0.67 -6.82 3.21
N ALA A 238 -0.72 -7.98 3.88
CA ALA A 238 -1.90 -8.42 4.63
C ALA A 238 -2.21 -7.48 5.80
N GLY A 239 -1.20 -6.95 6.48
CA GLY A 239 -1.36 -5.92 7.52
C GLY A 239 -1.99 -4.62 7.01
N ASN A 240 -1.80 -4.30 5.74
CA ASN A 240 -2.37 -3.11 5.09
C ASN A 240 -3.67 -3.38 4.31
N ILE A 241 -4.32 -4.54 4.53
CA ILE A 241 -5.48 -4.97 3.75
C ILE A 241 -6.66 -3.98 3.80
N MET A 242 -6.82 -3.23 4.89
CA MET A 242 -7.86 -2.21 5.03
C MET A 242 -7.44 -0.82 4.51
N SER A 243 -6.16 -0.65 4.16
CA SER A 243 -5.62 0.62 3.68
C SER A 243 -5.74 0.73 2.16
N ILE A 244 -6.99 0.80 1.66
CA ILE A 244 -7.24 1.03 0.23
C ILE A 244 -6.95 2.50 -0.09
N GLY A 245 -6.23 2.74 -1.18
CA GLY A 245 -5.92 4.09 -1.64
C GLY A 245 -7.18 4.88 -1.98
N PHE A 246 -7.56 5.82 -1.10
CA PHE A 246 -8.67 6.74 -1.28
C PHE A 246 -8.60 7.46 -2.64
N GLU A 247 -7.45 8.09 -2.95
CA GLU A 247 -7.27 8.91 -4.15
C GLU A 247 -7.62 8.17 -5.44
N LYS A 248 -7.18 6.92 -5.56
CA LYS A 248 -7.42 6.11 -6.75
C LYS A 248 -8.88 5.68 -6.87
N ALA A 249 -9.49 5.24 -5.76
CA ALA A 249 -10.89 4.84 -5.75
C ALA A 249 -11.78 6.03 -6.10
N TYR A 250 -11.56 7.18 -5.45
CA TYR A 250 -12.28 8.41 -5.69
C TYR A 250 -12.11 8.94 -7.12
N ALA A 251 -10.87 8.94 -7.65
CA ALA A 251 -10.59 9.40 -9.02
C ALA A 251 -11.21 8.51 -10.11
N LEU A 252 -11.49 7.23 -9.84
CA LEU A 252 -12.13 6.30 -10.77
C LEU A 252 -13.66 6.20 -10.56
N GLN A 253 -14.21 6.81 -9.50
CA GLN A 253 -15.65 6.82 -9.26
C GLN A 253 -16.41 7.64 -10.33
N THR A 254 -17.62 7.18 -10.60
CA THR A 254 -18.65 7.87 -11.38
C THR A 254 -19.99 7.57 -10.72
N ASP A 255 -21.00 8.42 -10.91
CA ASP A 255 -22.33 8.23 -10.32
C ASP A 255 -22.92 6.84 -10.65
N MET A 256 -22.59 6.31 -11.83
CA MET A 256 -23.12 5.01 -12.28
C MET A 256 -22.38 3.81 -11.69
N ASN A 257 -21.12 3.95 -11.28
CA ASN A 257 -20.34 2.84 -10.69
C ASN A 257 -20.28 2.87 -9.16
N LEU A 258 -20.87 3.87 -8.50
CA LEU A 258 -20.92 4.02 -7.04
C LEU A 258 -21.26 2.72 -6.29
N PRO A 259 -22.25 1.90 -6.71
CA PRO A 259 -22.59 0.69 -5.99
C PRO A 259 -21.43 -0.29 -5.80
N ALA A 260 -20.39 -0.23 -6.67
CA ALA A 260 -19.22 -1.08 -6.59
C ALA A 260 -17.92 -0.34 -6.22
N SER A 261 -17.90 0.98 -6.35
CA SER A 261 -16.72 1.82 -6.16
C SER A 261 -16.71 2.55 -4.83
N GLU A 262 -17.85 2.70 -4.18
CA GLU A 262 -17.92 3.37 -2.90
C GLU A 262 -17.38 2.45 -1.79
N ILE A 263 -16.32 2.93 -1.15
CA ILE A 263 -15.60 2.25 -0.07
C ILE A 263 -15.65 3.12 1.18
N LEU A 264 -15.30 2.57 2.33
CA LEU A 264 -15.34 3.30 3.61
C LEU A 264 -14.64 4.67 3.54
N SER A 265 -13.45 4.74 2.91
CA SER A 265 -12.69 5.98 2.82
C SER A 265 -13.31 7.01 1.85
N THR A 266 -13.96 6.57 0.76
CA THR A 266 -14.61 7.48 -0.19
C THR A 266 -15.96 8.00 0.31
N TYR A 267 -16.63 7.26 1.18
CA TYR A 267 -17.84 7.70 1.86
C TYR A 267 -17.55 8.79 2.90
N VAL A 268 -16.52 8.59 3.73
CA VAL A 268 -16.17 9.53 4.81
C VAL A 268 -15.75 10.90 4.27
N TYR A 269 -15.10 10.96 3.11
CA TYR A 269 -14.55 12.19 2.56
C TYR A 269 -15.61 13.25 2.20
N PRO A 270 -16.65 12.96 1.39
CA PRO A 270 -17.70 13.94 1.07
C PRO A 270 -18.49 14.37 2.30
N VAL A 271 -18.77 13.43 3.21
CA VAL A 271 -19.52 13.73 4.45
C VAL A 271 -18.74 14.72 5.30
N SER A 272 -17.45 14.52 5.49
CA SER A 272 -16.60 15.46 6.24
C SER A 272 -16.51 16.82 5.58
N TYR A 273 -16.41 16.87 4.25
CA TYR A 273 -16.28 18.11 3.50
C TYR A 273 -17.58 18.93 3.46
N THR A 274 -18.72 18.26 3.31
CA THR A 274 -20.05 18.93 3.31
C THR A 274 -20.41 19.48 4.68
N HIS A 275 -20.11 18.77 5.76
CA HIS A 275 -20.33 19.26 7.10
C HIS A 275 -19.45 20.46 7.46
N LEU A 276 -18.20 20.47 7.07
CA LEU A 276 -17.29 21.60 7.27
C LEU A 276 -17.73 22.84 6.48
N ARG A 277 -18.11 22.69 5.20
CA ARG A 277 -18.62 23.80 4.38
C ARG A 277 -19.98 24.34 4.80
N ALA A 278 -20.89 23.49 5.27
CA ALA A 278 -22.18 23.97 5.77
C ALA A 278 -22.02 24.92 6.96
N HIS A 279 -20.94 24.78 7.74
CA HIS A 279 -20.63 25.69 8.83
C HIS A 279 -19.90 26.97 8.37
N GLU A 280 -19.11 26.93 7.28
CA GLU A 280 -18.47 28.13 6.72
C GLU A 280 -19.51 29.07 6.09
N THR A 281 -20.51 28.55 5.38
CA THR A 281 -21.58 29.38 4.77
C THR A 281 -22.54 29.98 5.78
N LEU A 282 -22.65 29.42 6.98
CA LEU A 282 -23.44 30.01 8.09
C LEU A 282 -22.69 31.10 8.85
N SER A 283 -21.37 31.20 8.72
CA SER A 283 -20.57 32.26 9.33
C SER A 283 -20.41 33.50 8.46
N ASP A 284 -20.77 33.39 7.16
CA ASP A 284 -20.70 34.49 6.18
C ASP A 284 -22.07 35.23 6.00
N LEU A 285 -23.10 34.84 6.74
CA LEU A 285 -24.40 35.52 6.87
C LEU A 285 -24.56 36.17 8.23
#